data_b74f2019363ba35a6a0e7643e3f7306f
#
_entry.id   b74f2019363ba35a6a0e7643e3f7306f
#
_cell.length_a   1.000
_cell.length_b   1.000
_cell.length_c   1.000
_cell.angle_alpha   90.00
_cell.angle_beta   90.00
_cell.angle_gamma   90.00
#
_symmetry.space_group_name_H-M   'P 1'
#
loop_
_entity.id
_entity.type
_entity.pdbx_description
1 polymer ?
#
loop_
_entity_poly.entity_id
_entity_poly.type
_entity_poly.pdbx_seq_one_letter_code
_entity_poly.pdbx_strand_id
1 'polypeptide(L)'
;SPKEIIQNMDKLQSGDILVLSKGSSFRTMWGHAAILNEHKKIVEFPTYSIGYSESPIYTWQNLKREVAVFRLKNIDDNFKKALFHEIDETTTKPYGITFDKNFDKRLYCSQFVYIVFKKAGLKVGKNINLDSNGGGMVMPYDIMNSQLLENVIF
;
A
#
# COMPACT_ATOMS: atom_id res chain seq x y z
N SER A 1 7.61 -6.51 13.69
CA SER A 1 6.77 -5.64 14.54
C SER A 1 6.91 -4.17 14.12
N PRO A 2 5.98 -3.30 14.50
CA PRO A 2 6.10 -1.88 14.20
C PRO A 2 7.39 -1.24 14.74
N LYS A 3 7.85 -1.70 15.91
CA LYS A 3 9.10 -1.20 16.50
C LYS A 3 10.31 -1.55 15.64
N GLU A 4 10.35 -2.74 15.05
CA GLU A 4 11.43 -3.14 14.16
C GLU A 4 11.52 -2.25 12.93
N ILE A 5 10.37 -1.85 12.38
CA ILE A 5 10.33 -0.96 11.23
C ILE A 5 10.94 0.39 11.58
N ILE A 6 10.61 0.94 12.75
CA ILE A 6 11.15 2.21 13.21
C ILE A 6 12.66 2.11 13.46
N GLN A 7 13.12 1.01 14.04
CA GLN A 7 14.54 0.76 14.29
C GLN A 7 15.35 0.56 13.00
N ASN A 8 14.69 0.19 11.90
CA ASN A 8 15.32 -0.13 10.62
C ASN A 8 14.85 0.79 9.49
N MET A 9 14.51 2.04 9.81
CA MET A 9 14.02 3.00 8.81
C MET A 9 15.00 3.24 7.66
N ASP A 10 16.30 3.09 7.92
CA ASP A 10 17.34 3.20 6.91
C ASP A 10 17.27 2.10 5.84
N LYS A 11 16.66 0.97 6.17
CA LYS A 11 16.48 -0.15 5.23
C LYS A 11 15.21 -0.03 4.40
N LEU A 12 14.31 0.87 4.78
CA LEU A 12 13.09 1.14 4.02
C LEU A 12 13.40 2.08 2.85
N GLN A 13 12.63 1.93 1.78
CA GLN A 13 12.73 2.79 0.61
C GLN A 13 11.36 3.37 0.26
N SER A 14 11.37 4.57 -0.30
CA SER A 14 10.16 5.13 -0.92
C SER A 14 9.64 4.16 -1.98
N GLY A 15 8.33 3.92 -1.97
CA GLY A 15 7.70 2.92 -2.83
C GLY A 15 7.48 1.58 -2.14
N ASP A 16 8.06 1.35 -0.96
CA ASP A 16 7.79 0.13 -0.20
C ASP A 16 6.33 0.05 0.23
N ILE A 17 5.81 -1.17 0.25
CA ILE A 17 4.43 -1.48 0.66
C ILE A 17 4.48 -2.06 2.07
N LEU A 18 3.64 -1.50 2.95
CA LEU A 18 3.48 -1.99 4.31
C LEU A 18 2.15 -2.72 4.43
N VAL A 19 2.18 -3.93 4.98
CA VAL A 19 0.96 -4.71 5.20
C VAL A 19 0.83 -5.02 6.68
N LEU A 20 -0.28 -4.60 7.28
CA LEU A 20 -0.64 -4.91 8.66
C LEU A 20 -1.46 -6.19 8.71
N SER A 21 -1.15 -7.04 9.68
CA SER A 21 -1.94 -8.22 9.97
C SER A 21 -3.35 -7.87 10.42
N LYS A 22 -4.23 -8.87 10.43
CA LYS A 22 -5.60 -8.73 10.98
C LYS A 22 -5.53 -8.25 12.42
N GLY A 23 -6.40 -7.32 12.76
CA GLY A 23 -6.59 -6.88 14.13
C GLY A 23 -7.76 -7.60 14.79
N SER A 24 -8.03 -7.29 16.06
CA SER A 24 -9.08 -7.91 16.85
C SER A 24 -10.46 -7.28 16.66
N SER A 25 -10.55 -6.10 16.06
CA SER A 25 -11.83 -5.41 15.86
C SER A 25 -12.42 -5.73 14.49
N PHE A 26 -13.73 -5.50 14.34
CA PHE A 26 -14.41 -5.66 13.05
C PHE A 26 -13.76 -4.84 11.94
N ARG A 27 -13.32 -3.62 12.24
CA ARG A 27 -12.70 -2.73 11.27
C ARG A 27 -11.32 -3.18 10.80
N THR A 28 -10.63 -3.99 11.62
CA THR A 28 -9.26 -4.43 11.35
C THR A 28 -9.16 -5.90 10.97
N MET A 29 -10.28 -6.60 10.89
CA MET A 29 -10.31 -8.05 10.64
C MET A 29 -9.74 -8.46 9.27
N TRP A 30 -9.70 -7.54 8.31
CA TRP A 30 -9.23 -7.82 6.95
C TRP A 30 -7.76 -7.46 6.73
N GLY A 31 -7.07 -6.97 7.78
CA GLY A 31 -5.74 -6.42 7.63
C GLY A 31 -5.77 -5.00 7.04
N HIS A 32 -4.60 -4.52 6.65
CA HIS A 32 -4.45 -3.18 6.09
C HIS A 32 -3.22 -3.12 5.20
N ALA A 33 -3.22 -2.22 4.23
CA ALA A 33 -2.07 -1.99 3.35
C ALA A 33 -1.85 -0.49 3.17
N ALA A 34 -0.58 -0.11 3.04
CA ALA A 34 -0.15 1.27 2.87
C ALA A 34 1.12 1.31 2.02
N ILE A 35 1.52 2.50 1.59
CA ILE A 35 2.73 2.72 0.79
C ILE A 35 3.57 3.80 1.45
N LEU A 36 4.90 3.71 1.32
CA LEU A 36 5.80 4.82 1.65
C LEU A 36 5.94 5.73 0.43
N ASN A 37 5.61 7.00 0.60
CA ASN A 37 5.70 7.98 -0.47
C ASN A 37 7.15 8.44 -0.72
N GLU A 38 7.34 9.46 -1.57
CA GLU A 38 8.66 9.96 -1.91
C GLU A 38 9.46 10.53 -0.73
N HIS A 39 8.77 10.89 0.36
CA HIS A 39 9.38 11.39 1.60
C HIS A 39 9.45 10.34 2.70
N LYS A 40 9.25 9.06 2.35
CA LYS A 40 9.18 7.94 3.30
C LYS A 40 8.10 8.15 4.37
N LYS A 41 7.02 8.82 4.04
CA LYS A 41 5.84 8.91 4.90
C LYS A 41 4.82 7.85 4.48
N ILE A 42 4.05 7.38 5.45
CA ILE A 42 2.99 6.40 5.21
C ILE A 42 1.82 7.11 4.54
N VAL A 43 1.42 6.65 3.36
CA VAL A 43 0.21 7.10 2.67
C VAL A 43 -0.75 5.93 2.57
N GLU A 44 -2.02 6.18 2.91
CA GLU A 44 -3.01 5.14 3.09
C GLU A 44 -4.43 5.66 2.98
N PHE A 45 -5.37 4.73 2.78
CA PHE A 45 -6.82 4.97 2.90
C PHE A 45 -7.31 4.17 4.10
N PRO A 46 -7.20 4.70 5.34
CA PRO A 46 -7.35 3.88 6.55
C PRO A 46 -8.78 3.61 6.96
N THR A 47 -9.68 4.58 6.79
CA THR A 47 -11.06 4.44 7.24
C THR A 47 -12.03 5.22 6.36
N TYR A 48 -13.31 4.90 6.57
CA TYR A 48 -14.44 5.47 5.87
C TYR A 48 -14.53 6.99 5.93
N SER A 49 -14.16 7.60 7.05
CA SER A 49 -14.33 9.04 7.26
C SER A 49 -13.11 9.88 6.87
N ILE A 50 -11.95 9.25 6.68
CA ILE A 50 -10.70 9.97 6.49
C ILE A 50 -10.29 10.06 5.01
N GLY A 51 -10.50 8.97 4.21
CA GLY A 51 -10.00 8.92 2.86
C GLY A 51 -8.46 8.89 2.83
N TYR A 52 -7.84 9.68 1.97
CA TYR A 52 -6.39 9.76 1.88
C TYR A 52 -5.79 10.31 3.19
N SER A 53 -4.74 9.64 3.66
CA SER A 53 -4.01 10.07 4.86
C SER A 53 -2.51 9.95 4.65
N GLU A 54 -1.75 10.92 5.15
CA GLU A 54 -0.29 10.90 5.14
C GLU A 54 0.20 11.11 6.56
N SER A 55 1.10 10.24 7.02
CA SER A 55 1.63 10.33 8.39
C SER A 55 3.07 9.81 8.46
N PRO A 56 3.88 10.31 9.42
CA PRO A 56 5.23 9.79 9.63
C PRO A 56 5.20 8.32 10.08
N ILE A 57 6.27 7.58 9.78
CA ILE A 57 6.37 6.16 10.12
C ILE A 57 6.21 5.94 11.63
N TYR A 58 6.73 6.83 12.46
CA TYR A 58 6.67 6.66 13.92
C TYR A 58 5.23 6.59 14.45
N THR A 59 4.24 7.09 13.71
CA THR A 59 2.84 7.01 14.16
C THR A 59 2.35 5.57 14.31
N TRP A 60 3.02 4.61 13.68
CA TRP A 60 2.68 3.20 13.79
C TRP A 60 3.35 2.49 14.96
N GLN A 61 4.23 3.16 15.71
CA GLN A 61 5.04 2.52 16.77
C GLN A 61 4.24 1.79 17.84
N ASN A 62 3.02 2.23 18.11
CA ASN A 62 2.17 1.68 19.17
C ASN A 62 1.11 0.70 18.66
N LEU A 63 1.12 0.38 17.37
CA LEU A 63 0.18 -0.59 16.82
C LEU A 63 0.49 -1.99 17.35
N LYS A 64 -0.55 -2.67 17.81
CA LYS A 64 -0.46 -4.05 18.30
C LYS A 64 -0.79 -5.05 17.18
N ARG A 65 -0.14 -4.88 16.05
CA ARG A 65 -0.35 -5.69 14.84
C ARG A 65 1.01 -5.93 14.20
N GLU A 66 1.18 -7.09 13.58
CA GLU A 66 2.41 -7.36 12.83
C GLU A 66 2.42 -6.56 11.54
N VAL A 67 3.61 -6.10 11.17
CA VAL A 67 3.84 -5.36 9.93
C VAL A 67 4.85 -6.13 9.09
N ALA A 68 4.49 -6.38 7.84
CA ALA A 68 5.42 -6.92 6.85
C ALA A 68 5.69 -5.84 5.79
N VAL A 69 6.89 -5.80 5.27
CA VAL A 69 7.31 -4.83 4.25
C VAL A 69 7.62 -5.56 2.96
N PHE A 70 7.09 -5.04 1.86
CA PHE A 70 7.28 -5.60 0.52
C PHE A 70 7.79 -4.53 -0.42
N ARG A 71 8.55 -4.96 -1.41
CA ARG A 71 9.11 -4.07 -2.43
C ARG A 71 8.91 -4.70 -3.80
N LEU A 72 8.49 -3.89 -4.78
CA LEU A 72 8.38 -4.34 -6.16
C LEU A 72 9.77 -4.77 -6.66
N LYS A 73 9.88 -6.00 -7.17
CA LYS A 73 11.11 -6.52 -7.75
C LYS A 73 11.56 -5.64 -8.90
N ASN A 74 12.86 -5.31 -8.93
CA ASN A 74 13.46 -4.49 -9.99
C ASN A 74 12.86 -3.09 -10.10
N ILE A 75 12.32 -2.55 -8.99
CA ILE A 75 11.80 -1.18 -8.96
C ILE A 75 12.95 -0.22 -9.26
N ASP A 76 12.71 0.74 -10.16
CA ASP A 76 13.67 1.75 -10.55
C ASP A 76 13.11 3.16 -10.32
N ASP A 77 13.97 4.17 -10.52
CA ASP A 77 13.58 5.57 -10.29
C ASP A 77 12.50 6.03 -11.25
N ASN A 78 12.49 5.52 -12.47
CA ASN A 78 11.47 5.87 -13.46
C ASN A 78 10.09 5.39 -13.02
N PHE A 79 10.00 4.14 -12.51
CA PHE A 79 8.76 3.62 -11.94
C PHE A 79 8.33 4.40 -10.71
N LYS A 80 9.27 4.69 -9.80
CA LYS A 80 8.96 5.46 -8.58
C LYS A 80 8.38 6.83 -8.90
N LYS A 81 8.91 7.52 -9.89
CA LYS A 81 8.39 8.82 -10.31
C LYS A 81 6.93 8.70 -10.77
N ALA A 82 6.62 7.70 -11.57
CA ALA A 82 5.25 7.44 -12.01
C ALA A 82 4.34 7.06 -10.83
N LEU A 83 4.85 6.24 -9.91
CA LEU A 83 4.10 5.82 -8.72
C LEU A 83 3.75 7.01 -7.84
N PHE A 84 4.69 7.90 -7.56
CA PHE A 84 4.45 9.07 -6.70
C PHE A 84 3.46 10.03 -7.34
N HIS A 85 3.49 10.18 -8.66
CA HIS A 85 2.49 10.95 -9.38
C HIS A 85 1.09 10.34 -9.21
N GLU A 86 0.96 9.03 -9.35
CA GLU A 86 -0.33 8.35 -9.17
C GLU A 86 -0.85 8.46 -7.74
N ILE A 87 0.03 8.40 -6.75
CA ILE A 87 -0.34 8.62 -5.35
C ILE A 87 -0.91 10.02 -5.17
N ASP A 88 -0.25 11.04 -5.73
CA ASP A 88 -0.70 12.44 -5.64
C ASP A 88 -2.09 12.62 -6.24
N GLU A 89 -2.41 11.92 -7.31
CA GLU A 89 -3.72 11.98 -7.96
C GLU A 89 -4.86 11.41 -7.08
N THR A 90 -4.54 10.71 -5.99
CA THR A 90 -5.54 10.12 -5.09
C THR A 90 -5.88 11.00 -3.89
N THR A 91 -5.17 12.12 -3.68
CA THR A 91 -5.27 12.90 -2.43
C THR A 91 -6.65 13.46 -2.14
N THR A 92 -7.48 13.67 -3.16
CA THR A 92 -8.84 14.21 -3.01
C THR A 92 -9.93 13.13 -3.07
N LYS A 93 -9.55 11.86 -3.24
CA LYS A 93 -10.53 10.78 -3.36
C LYS A 93 -11.03 10.34 -1.99
N PRO A 94 -12.34 10.05 -1.85
CA PRO A 94 -12.88 9.55 -0.60
C PRO A 94 -12.57 8.06 -0.41
N TYR A 95 -12.69 7.61 0.82
CA TYR A 95 -12.68 6.18 1.13
C TYR A 95 -13.99 5.54 0.66
N GLY A 96 -13.92 4.32 0.15
CA GLY A 96 -15.10 3.53 -0.17
C GLY A 96 -14.75 2.14 -0.64
N ILE A 97 -15.62 1.20 -0.33
CA ILE A 97 -15.49 -0.20 -0.76
C ILE A 97 -16.26 -0.38 -2.06
N THR A 98 -15.65 -1.05 -3.02
CA THR A 98 -16.28 -1.41 -4.28
C THR A 98 -15.94 -2.86 -4.63
N PHE A 99 -16.82 -3.51 -5.38
CA PHE A 99 -16.57 -4.86 -5.89
C PHE A 99 -15.96 -4.86 -7.29
N ASP A 100 -15.65 -3.68 -7.82
CA ASP A 100 -14.89 -3.51 -9.06
C ASP A 100 -13.58 -2.79 -8.72
N LYS A 101 -12.50 -3.54 -8.64
CA LYS A 101 -11.18 -3.02 -8.25
C LYS A 101 -10.61 -1.97 -9.21
N ASN A 102 -11.17 -1.86 -10.42
CA ASN A 102 -10.77 -0.85 -11.40
C ASN A 102 -11.59 0.44 -11.31
N PHE A 103 -12.62 0.47 -10.46
CA PHE A 103 -13.38 1.68 -10.18
C PHE A 103 -12.64 2.50 -9.13
N ASP A 104 -12.16 3.67 -9.51
CA ASP A 104 -11.20 4.43 -8.72
C ASP A 104 -11.69 5.80 -8.22
N LYS A 105 -12.98 6.06 -8.26
CA LYS A 105 -13.55 7.31 -7.74
C LYS A 105 -13.58 7.34 -6.21
N ARG A 106 -13.54 6.18 -5.58
CA ARG A 106 -13.35 5.99 -4.15
C ARG A 106 -12.45 4.78 -3.96
N LEU A 107 -11.69 4.76 -2.88
CA LEU A 107 -10.67 3.73 -2.68
C LEU A 107 -10.74 3.17 -1.26
N TYR A 108 -10.43 1.88 -1.11
CA TYR A 108 -10.13 1.27 0.17
C TYR A 108 -8.63 0.90 0.22
N CYS A 109 -8.14 0.47 1.38
CA CYS A 109 -6.70 0.39 1.64
C CYS A 109 -5.89 -0.41 0.61
N SER A 110 -6.26 -1.65 0.36
CA SER A 110 -5.52 -2.51 -0.57
C SER A 110 -5.80 -2.20 -2.04
N GLN A 111 -7.00 -1.69 -2.35
CA GLN A 111 -7.30 -1.20 -3.69
C GLN A 111 -6.43 0.00 -4.06
N PHE A 112 -6.20 0.91 -3.12
CA PHE A 112 -5.30 2.04 -3.31
C PHE A 112 -3.92 1.56 -3.78
N VAL A 113 -3.34 0.60 -3.05
CA VAL A 113 -2.03 0.03 -3.41
C VAL A 113 -2.10 -0.59 -4.81
N TYR A 114 -3.09 -1.42 -5.07
CA TYR A 114 -3.27 -2.08 -6.36
C TYR A 114 -3.36 -1.08 -7.52
N ILE A 115 -4.20 -0.05 -7.37
CA ILE A 115 -4.50 0.85 -8.49
C ILE A 115 -3.35 1.79 -8.83
N VAL A 116 -2.62 2.31 -7.84
CA VAL A 116 -1.50 3.21 -8.10
C VAL A 116 -0.32 2.47 -8.73
N PHE A 117 -0.04 1.25 -8.30
CA PHE A 117 1.00 0.41 -8.94
C PHE A 117 0.61 0.04 -10.37
N LYS A 118 -0.65 -0.31 -10.60
CA LYS A 118 -1.12 -0.63 -11.95
C LYS A 118 -0.99 0.56 -12.90
N LYS A 119 -1.46 1.73 -12.48
CA LYS A 119 -1.39 2.94 -13.30
C LYS A 119 0.04 3.40 -13.53
N ALA A 120 0.90 3.32 -12.52
CA ALA A 120 2.32 3.63 -12.68
C ALA A 120 2.98 2.69 -13.69
N GLY A 121 2.67 1.41 -13.62
CA GLY A 121 3.17 0.42 -14.58
C GLY A 121 2.80 0.79 -16.00
N LEU A 122 1.53 1.11 -16.24
CA LEU A 122 1.06 1.48 -17.58
C LEU A 122 1.83 2.68 -18.16
N LYS A 123 2.18 3.65 -17.31
CA LYS A 123 2.94 4.84 -17.75
C LYS A 123 4.36 4.52 -18.19
N VAL A 124 4.95 3.45 -17.67
CA VAL A 124 6.32 3.03 -18.02
C VAL A 124 6.34 1.77 -18.90
N GLY A 125 5.19 1.39 -19.45
CA GLY A 125 5.09 0.26 -20.37
C GLY A 125 5.17 -1.11 -19.70
N LYS A 126 4.80 -1.23 -18.43
CA LYS A 126 4.84 -2.48 -17.66
C LYS A 126 3.43 -2.87 -17.20
N ASN A 127 3.16 -4.17 -17.15
CA ASN A 127 1.93 -4.70 -16.56
C ASN A 127 2.20 -5.06 -15.09
N ILE A 128 1.82 -4.20 -14.17
CA ILE A 128 2.02 -4.40 -12.73
C ILE A 128 0.66 -4.67 -12.08
N ASN A 129 0.32 -5.95 -11.96
CA ASN A 129 -0.90 -6.41 -11.31
C ASN A 129 -0.53 -7.08 -9.98
N LEU A 130 -0.75 -6.37 -8.87
CA LEU A 130 -0.41 -6.87 -7.54
C LEU A 130 -1.49 -7.79 -6.94
N ASP A 131 -2.61 -7.98 -7.62
CA ASP A 131 -3.66 -8.89 -7.17
C ASP A 131 -3.31 -10.32 -7.55
N SER A 132 -2.89 -11.12 -6.58
CA SER A 132 -2.51 -12.52 -6.78
C SER A 132 -3.70 -13.47 -6.92
N ASN A 133 -4.89 -13.02 -6.55
CA ASN A 133 -6.07 -13.88 -6.46
C ASN A 133 -7.07 -13.67 -7.60
N GLY A 134 -7.12 -12.48 -8.19
CA GLY A 134 -8.14 -12.12 -9.17
C GLY A 134 -9.47 -11.73 -8.52
N GLY A 135 -10.50 -11.54 -9.33
CA GLY A 135 -11.82 -11.15 -8.86
C GLY A 135 -12.02 -9.63 -8.76
N GLY A 136 -13.12 -9.23 -8.15
CA GLY A 136 -13.54 -7.83 -8.10
C GLY A 136 -12.96 -7.03 -6.95
N MET A 137 -12.40 -7.69 -5.94
CA MET A 137 -11.80 -7.04 -4.77
C MET A 137 -10.35 -7.47 -4.58
N VAL A 138 -9.52 -6.55 -4.10
CA VAL A 138 -8.14 -6.82 -3.73
C VAL A 138 -8.01 -6.71 -2.22
N MET A 139 -7.61 -7.81 -1.56
CA MET A 139 -7.39 -7.84 -0.12
C MET A 139 -5.90 -7.64 0.18
N PRO A 140 -5.54 -7.20 1.40
CA PRO A 140 -4.12 -7.06 1.76
C PRO A 140 -3.31 -8.34 1.54
N TYR A 141 -3.90 -9.51 1.80
CA TYR A 141 -3.22 -10.80 1.58
C TYR A 141 -2.99 -11.12 0.12
N ASP A 142 -3.84 -10.62 -0.78
CA ASP A 142 -3.64 -10.79 -2.22
C ASP A 142 -2.36 -10.08 -2.67
N ILE A 143 -2.11 -8.90 -2.08
CA ILE A 143 -0.89 -8.14 -2.34
C ILE A 143 0.33 -8.87 -1.76
N MET A 144 0.25 -9.32 -0.50
CA MET A 144 1.32 -10.06 0.16
C MET A 144 1.79 -11.27 -0.65
N ASN A 145 0.84 -11.96 -1.29
CA ASN A 145 1.11 -13.18 -2.05
C ASN A 145 1.52 -12.91 -3.50
N SER A 146 1.66 -11.66 -3.89
CA SER A 146 2.06 -11.33 -5.26
C SER A 146 3.51 -11.74 -5.52
N GLN A 147 3.72 -12.46 -6.63
CA GLN A 147 5.06 -12.87 -7.07
C GLN A 147 5.89 -11.70 -7.62
N LEU A 148 5.25 -10.55 -7.86
CA LEU A 148 5.95 -9.35 -8.30
C LEU A 148 6.70 -8.65 -7.16
N LEU A 149 6.41 -9.02 -5.91
CA LEU A 149 6.99 -8.40 -4.73
C LEU A 149 8.02 -9.30 -4.06
N GLU A 150 9.01 -8.68 -3.44
CA GLU A 150 9.92 -9.35 -2.52
C GLU A 150 9.69 -8.82 -1.10
N ASN A 151 9.86 -9.69 -0.10
CA ASN A 151 9.76 -9.32 1.30
C ASN A 151 11.05 -8.64 1.75
N VAL A 152 10.94 -7.45 2.33
CA VAL A 152 12.07 -6.76 2.93
C VAL A 152 12.24 -7.29 4.35
N ILE A 153 13.38 -7.93 4.61
CA ILE A 153 13.68 -8.58 5.89
C ILE A 153 14.72 -7.75 6.64
N PHE A 154 14.50 -7.59 7.92
CA PHE A 154 15.39 -6.83 8.81
C PHE A 154 16.30 -7.73 9.62
#